data_cc2de8727cdc933d3668e54e9977037a
#
_entry.id   cc2de8727cdc933d3668e54e9977037a
#
_cell.length_a   1.000
_cell.length_b   1.000
_cell.length_c   1.000
_cell.angle_alpha   90.00
_cell.angle_beta   90.00
_cell.angle_gamma   90.00
#
_symmetry.space_group_name_H-M   'P 1'
#
loop_
_entity.id
_entity.type
_entity.pdbx_description
1 polymer ?
#
loop_
_entity_poly.entity_id
_entity_poly.type
_entity_poly.pdbx_seq_one_letter_code
_entity_poly.pdbx_strand_id
1 'polypeptide(L)'
;TRARHQDMFLLEDVDVVVATIAFGMGIDKPDVRFVIHHDIPKSLESYYQETGRAGRDGGEGYCISYYAYKDIEKLEKFMAGKPLAEQEIGFALLQEVVAYAETSVSRRKFLLHYFGEEFDEINGDGADMDDNSRNPKSKKEAKDQVELLLKTIVDTKQIYKSKEIVLTLLGKINAVIKSYKTDTQKVFGAGK
;
A
#
# COMPACT_ATOMS: atom_id res chain seq x y z
N THR A 1 -28.43 4.05 -18.58
CA THR A 1 -27.45 3.02 -18.98
C THR A 1 -26.03 3.49 -18.70
N ARG A 2 -25.04 2.58 -18.62
CA ARG A 2 -23.63 2.87 -18.35
C ARG A 2 -23.06 3.85 -19.38
N ALA A 3 -23.31 3.62 -20.68
CA ALA A 3 -22.88 4.50 -21.75
C ALA A 3 -23.41 5.93 -21.58
N ARG A 4 -24.69 6.10 -21.25
CA ARG A 4 -25.26 7.43 -21.02
C ARG A 4 -24.55 8.21 -19.91
N HIS A 5 -24.20 7.55 -18.78
CA HIS A 5 -23.48 8.24 -17.69
C HIS A 5 -22.05 8.60 -18.10
N GLN A 6 -21.44 7.80 -18.96
CA GLN A 6 -20.14 8.11 -19.54
C GLN A 6 -20.23 9.31 -20.46
N ASP A 7 -21.23 9.35 -21.33
CA ASP A 7 -21.45 10.49 -22.24
C ASP A 7 -21.72 11.78 -21.46
N MET A 8 -22.54 11.73 -20.40
CA MET A 8 -22.81 12.89 -19.54
C MET A 8 -21.53 13.42 -18.88
N PHE A 9 -20.61 12.56 -18.48
CA PHE A 9 -19.34 12.98 -17.90
C PHE A 9 -18.39 13.57 -18.95
N LEU A 10 -18.33 12.99 -20.15
CA LEU A 10 -17.51 13.49 -21.25
C LEU A 10 -18.02 14.82 -21.78
N LEU A 11 -19.34 15.04 -21.78
CA LEU A 11 -20.01 16.26 -22.24
C LEU A 11 -20.15 17.34 -21.15
N GLU A 12 -19.61 17.07 -19.95
CA GLU A 12 -19.66 17.99 -18.80
C GLU A 12 -21.07 18.25 -18.26
N ASP A 13 -22.03 17.36 -18.55
CA ASP A 13 -23.36 17.40 -17.95
C ASP A 13 -23.33 17.01 -16.47
N VAL A 14 -22.26 16.34 -16.00
CA VAL A 14 -21.99 15.99 -14.61
C VAL A 14 -20.51 16.19 -14.28
N ASP A 15 -20.25 16.74 -13.10
CA ASP A 15 -18.88 17.03 -12.61
C ASP A 15 -18.18 15.81 -12.01
N VAL A 16 -18.96 14.85 -11.52
CA VAL A 16 -18.44 13.69 -10.76
C VAL A 16 -19.09 12.41 -11.23
N VAL A 17 -18.28 11.37 -11.36
CA VAL A 17 -18.76 10.01 -11.60
C VAL A 17 -18.26 9.08 -10.50
N VAL A 18 -19.18 8.35 -9.89
CA VAL A 18 -18.87 7.25 -8.97
C VAL A 18 -18.99 5.94 -9.71
N ALA A 19 -17.89 5.20 -9.79
CA ALA A 19 -17.82 4.01 -10.61
C ALA A 19 -16.85 2.96 -10.05
N THR A 20 -16.93 1.75 -10.57
CA THR A 20 -15.92 0.72 -10.39
C THR A 20 -14.79 0.90 -11.42
N ILE A 21 -13.69 0.17 -11.24
CA ILE A 21 -12.53 0.16 -12.14
C ILE A 21 -12.91 -0.02 -13.63
N ALA A 22 -14.00 -0.72 -13.88
CA ALA A 22 -14.49 -0.97 -15.24
C ALA A 22 -15.01 0.27 -15.97
N PHE A 23 -15.30 1.37 -15.28
CA PHE A 23 -15.69 2.63 -15.89
C PHE A 23 -14.51 3.33 -16.55
N GLY A 24 -13.34 3.21 -15.94
CA GLY A 24 -12.15 3.91 -16.39
C GLY A 24 -11.52 3.37 -17.68
N MET A 25 -11.78 2.13 -18.09
CA MET A 25 -11.21 1.59 -19.32
C MET A 25 -11.86 2.25 -20.55
N GLY A 26 -11.09 3.11 -21.23
CA GLY A 26 -11.53 3.80 -22.45
C GLY A 26 -12.07 5.21 -22.24
N ILE A 27 -12.03 5.78 -21.03
CA ILE A 27 -12.33 7.20 -20.83
C ILE A 27 -11.05 8.01 -21.05
N ASP A 28 -11.09 8.85 -22.06
CA ASP A 28 -10.05 9.82 -22.37
C ASP A 28 -10.60 11.25 -22.22
N LYS A 29 -10.76 11.66 -20.95
CA LYS A 29 -11.08 13.05 -20.57
C LYS A 29 -9.80 13.67 -20.02
N PRO A 30 -9.22 14.66 -20.70
CA PRO A 30 -7.90 15.18 -20.35
C PRO A 30 -7.89 16.01 -19.06
N ASP A 31 -8.99 16.66 -18.76
CA ASP A 31 -9.15 17.65 -17.70
C ASP A 31 -9.75 17.10 -16.40
N VAL A 32 -9.56 15.83 -16.12
CA VAL A 32 -9.92 15.24 -14.82
C VAL A 32 -9.08 15.89 -13.71
N ARG A 33 -9.72 16.54 -12.75
CA ARG A 33 -9.04 17.28 -11.68
C ARG A 33 -8.81 16.44 -10.42
N PHE A 34 -9.58 15.39 -10.19
CA PHE A 34 -9.37 14.51 -9.06
C PHE A 34 -9.75 13.07 -9.35
N VAL A 35 -8.99 12.16 -8.76
CA VAL A 35 -9.30 10.73 -8.67
C VAL A 35 -9.34 10.36 -7.19
N ILE A 36 -10.48 9.85 -6.74
CA ILE A 36 -10.69 9.48 -5.34
C ILE A 36 -10.95 7.98 -5.26
N HIS A 37 -10.08 7.25 -4.58
CA HIS A 37 -10.29 5.85 -4.25
C HIS A 37 -10.96 5.75 -2.88
N HIS A 38 -12.23 5.32 -2.88
CA HIS A 38 -12.94 4.98 -1.65
C HIS A 38 -12.40 3.70 -1.03
N ASP A 39 -12.14 2.69 -1.85
CA ASP A 39 -11.43 1.48 -1.48
C ASP A 39 -10.07 1.46 -2.20
N ILE A 40 -9.02 1.06 -1.51
CA ILE A 40 -7.68 1.01 -2.09
C ILE A 40 -7.60 -0.04 -3.21
N PRO A 41 -6.97 0.25 -4.36
CA PRO A 41 -6.75 -0.73 -5.41
C PRO A 41 -5.94 -1.95 -4.94
N LYS A 42 -6.11 -3.06 -5.62
CA LYS A 42 -5.48 -4.34 -5.28
C LYS A 42 -4.00 -4.45 -5.65
N SER A 43 -3.46 -3.49 -6.38
CA SER A 43 -2.05 -3.42 -6.78
C SER A 43 -1.64 -1.99 -7.09
N LEU A 44 -0.34 -1.70 -7.07
CA LEU A 44 0.20 -0.38 -7.40
C LEU A 44 0.05 -0.05 -8.89
N GLU A 45 0.07 -1.05 -9.76
CA GLU A 45 -0.19 -0.85 -11.20
C GLU A 45 -1.62 -0.37 -11.43
N SER A 46 -2.59 -0.98 -10.74
CA SER A 46 -3.99 -0.53 -10.81
C SER A 46 -4.14 0.89 -10.28
N TYR A 47 -3.51 1.19 -9.14
CA TYR A 47 -3.48 2.54 -8.58
C TYR A 47 -2.88 3.55 -9.55
N TYR A 48 -1.72 3.26 -10.13
CA TYR A 48 -1.05 4.12 -11.10
C TYR A 48 -1.88 4.36 -12.36
N GLN A 49 -2.47 3.29 -12.90
CA GLN A 49 -3.34 3.37 -14.08
C GLN A 49 -4.58 4.24 -13.83
N GLU A 50 -5.14 4.16 -12.63
CA GLU A 50 -6.36 4.89 -12.26
C GLU A 50 -6.04 6.35 -11.94
N THR A 51 -5.00 6.63 -11.17
CA THR A 51 -4.55 7.98 -10.85
C THR A 51 -3.96 8.72 -12.04
N GLY A 52 -3.33 8.02 -12.99
CA GLY A 52 -2.82 8.57 -14.25
C GLY A 52 -3.89 9.12 -15.19
N ARG A 53 -5.16 9.16 -14.77
CA ARG A 53 -6.25 9.85 -15.48
C ARG A 53 -6.34 11.33 -15.11
N ALA A 54 -5.85 11.71 -13.93
CA ALA A 54 -5.87 13.10 -13.48
C ALA A 54 -4.80 13.92 -14.19
N GLY A 55 -5.17 15.13 -14.64
CA GLY A 55 -4.23 16.12 -15.16
C GLY A 55 -3.56 15.77 -16.49
N ARG A 56 -4.18 14.99 -17.37
CA ARG A 56 -3.62 14.63 -18.68
C ARG A 56 -3.40 15.82 -19.62
N ASP A 57 -4.07 16.91 -19.37
CA ASP A 57 -3.90 18.19 -20.07
C ASP A 57 -2.70 19.01 -19.57
N GLY A 58 -1.93 18.48 -18.60
CA GLY A 58 -0.84 19.18 -17.93
C GLY A 58 -1.29 20.08 -16.78
N GLY A 59 -2.58 20.16 -16.49
CA GLY A 59 -3.12 20.87 -15.33
C GLY A 59 -2.96 20.09 -14.04
N GLU A 60 -3.17 20.76 -12.90
CA GLU A 60 -3.13 20.09 -11.60
C GLU A 60 -4.19 18.99 -11.47
N GLY A 61 -3.79 17.86 -10.92
CA GLY A 61 -4.64 16.72 -10.61
C GLY A 61 -4.41 16.20 -9.20
N TYR A 62 -5.49 15.97 -8.46
CA TYR A 62 -5.44 15.47 -7.09
C TYR A 62 -5.82 14.00 -7.04
N CYS A 63 -4.94 13.18 -6.45
CA CYS A 63 -5.18 11.75 -6.25
C CYS A 63 -5.31 11.50 -4.75
N ILE A 64 -6.49 11.06 -4.32
CA ILE A 64 -6.81 10.82 -2.92
C ILE A 64 -7.20 9.34 -2.76
N SER A 65 -6.60 8.66 -1.79
CA SER A 65 -6.99 7.29 -1.44
C SER A 65 -7.32 7.19 0.04
N TYR A 66 -8.49 6.65 0.35
CA TYR A 66 -8.80 6.21 1.69
C TYR A 66 -8.19 4.83 1.91
N TYR A 67 -7.56 4.66 3.07
CA TYR A 67 -6.92 3.41 3.45
C TYR A 67 -7.31 3.01 4.87
N ALA A 68 -7.74 1.77 5.01
CA ALA A 68 -7.86 1.11 6.29
C ALA A 68 -7.40 -0.35 6.16
N TYR A 69 -6.68 -0.88 7.14
CA TYR A 69 -6.19 -2.26 7.10
C TYR A 69 -7.32 -3.29 6.91
N LYS A 70 -8.53 -2.98 7.37
CA LYS A 70 -9.73 -3.81 7.13
C LYS A 70 -10.04 -4.02 5.65
N ASP A 71 -9.63 -3.11 4.77
CA ASP A 71 -9.86 -3.24 3.34
C ASP A 71 -8.91 -4.27 2.74
N ILE A 72 -7.69 -4.35 3.27
CA ILE A 72 -6.73 -5.41 2.95
C ILE A 72 -7.28 -6.77 3.37
N GLU A 73 -7.83 -6.91 4.58
CA GLU A 73 -8.46 -8.16 5.04
C GLU A 73 -9.63 -8.61 4.14
N LYS A 74 -10.40 -7.67 3.58
CA LYS A 74 -11.45 -7.99 2.60
C LYS A 74 -10.85 -8.53 1.30
N LEU A 75 -9.81 -7.87 0.77
CA LEU A 75 -9.13 -8.29 -0.46
C LEU A 75 -8.46 -9.65 -0.30
N GLU A 76 -7.84 -9.93 0.85
CA GLU A 76 -7.29 -11.25 1.19
C GLU A 76 -8.36 -12.34 1.17
N LYS A 77 -9.54 -12.08 1.74
CA LYS A 77 -10.66 -13.02 1.72
C LYS A 77 -11.17 -13.33 0.30
N PHE A 78 -11.16 -12.33 -0.58
CA PHE A 78 -11.50 -12.56 -2.00
C PHE A 78 -10.50 -13.47 -2.73
N MET A 79 -9.26 -13.52 -2.27
CA MET A 79 -8.24 -14.38 -2.86
C MET A 79 -8.26 -15.80 -2.30
N ALA A 80 -8.80 -16.03 -1.12
CA ALA A 80 -8.80 -17.33 -0.44
C ALA A 80 -9.46 -18.49 -1.23
N GLY A 81 -10.32 -18.19 -2.23
CA GLY A 81 -10.95 -19.19 -3.11
C GLY A 81 -10.24 -19.43 -4.44
N LYS A 82 -9.09 -18.79 -4.69
CA LYS A 82 -8.35 -18.91 -5.94
C LYS A 82 -7.29 -20.02 -5.89
N PRO A 83 -6.72 -20.44 -7.04
CA PRO A 83 -5.56 -21.31 -7.08
C PRO A 83 -4.38 -20.74 -6.27
N LEU A 84 -3.59 -21.61 -5.64
CA LEU A 84 -2.52 -21.21 -4.72
C LEU A 84 -1.54 -20.21 -5.33
N ALA A 85 -1.10 -20.44 -6.56
CA ALA A 85 -0.20 -19.54 -7.27
C ALA A 85 -0.80 -18.14 -7.48
N GLU A 86 -2.09 -18.01 -7.75
CA GLU A 86 -2.76 -16.72 -7.85
C GLU A 86 -2.90 -16.04 -6.49
N GLN A 87 -3.10 -16.82 -5.42
CA GLN A 87 -3.11 -16.27 -4.06
C GLN A 87 -1.77 -15.66 -3.70
N GLU A 88 -0.66 -16.39 -3.95
CA GLU A 88 0.70 -15.92 -3.63
C GLU A 88 1.03 -14.62 -4.35
N ILE A 89 0.76 -14.53 -5.65
CA ILE A 89 0.95 -13.30 -6.43
C ILE A 89 0.06 -12.18 -5.89
N GLY A 90 -1.22 -12.46 -5.66
CA GLY A 90 -2.15 -11.47 -5.16
C GLY A 90 -1.79 -10.93 -3.78
N PHE A 91 -1.30 -11.78 -2.87
CA PHE A 91 -0.80 -11.36 -1.56
C PHE A 91 0.46 -10.50 -1.68
N ALA A 92 1.39 -10.84 -2.57
CA ALA A 92 2.58 -10.02 -2.81
C ALA A 92 2.20 -8.61 -3.27
N LEU A 93 1.30 -8.49 -4.26
CA LEU A 93 0.81 -7.21 -4.75
C LEU A 93 0.09 -6.39 -3.65
N LEU A 94 -0.70 -7.05 -2.79
CA LEU A 94 -1.35 -6.37 -1.66
C LEU A 94 -0.34 -5.86 -0.63
N GLN A 95 0.73 -6.60 -0.35
CA GLN A 95 1.78 -6.15 0.57
C GLN A 95 2.48 -4.89 0.05
N GLU A 96 2.66 -4.76 -1.26
CA GLU A 96 3.22 -3.56 -1.88
C GLU A 96 2.29 -2.36 -1.75
N VAL A 97 0.98 -2.57 -1.93
CA VAL A 97 -0.04 -1.53 -1.68
C VAL A 97 -0.04 -1.08 -0.22
N VAL A 98 0.06 -2.02 0.73
CA VAL A 98 0.19 -1.70 2.16
C VAL A 98 1.45 -0.90 2.42
N ALA A 99 2.59 -1.32 1.89
CA ALA A 99 3.87 -0.61 2.03
C ALA A 99 3.78 0.82 1.48
N TYR A 100 3.12 1.01 0.33
CA TYR A 100 2.85 2.33 -0.23
C TYR A 100 1.92 3.18 0.64
N ALA A 101 0.83 2.59 1.16
CA ALA A 101 -0.13 3.31 1.99
C ALA A 101 0.47 3.75 3.33
N GLU A 102 1.33 2.93 3.93
CA GLU A 102 1.92 3.15 5.25
C GLU A 102 3.31 3.82 5.23
N THR A 103 3.90 4.00 4.04
CA THR A 103 5.23 4.62 3.92
C THR A 103 5.27 6.04 4.48
N SER A 104 6.44 6.44 4.98
CA SER A 104 6.78 7.83 5.30
C SER A 104 7.71 8.48 4.26
N VAL A 105 8.08 7.73 3.22
CA VAL A 105 8.85 8.25 2.08
C VAL A 105 7.90 9.01 1.16
N SER A 106 8.43 9.96 0.36
CA SER A 106 7.66 10.60 -0.71
C SER A 106 6.89 9.56 -1.51
N ARG A 107 5.59 9.76 -1.69
CA ARG A 107 4.74 8.83 -2.43
C ARG A 107 5.15 8.74 -3.89
N ARG A 108 5.57 9.87 -4.45
CA ARG A 108 6.07 9.93 -5.82
C ARG A 108 7.37 9.12 -5.96
N LYS A 109 8.30 9.28 -5.03
CA LYS A 109 9.54 8.49 -5.00
C LYS A 109 9.27 7.00 -4.89
N PHE A 110 8.36 6.61 -3.97
CA PHE A 110 8.00 5.21 -3.79
C PHE A 110 7.44 4.61 -5.08
N LEU A 111 6.49 5.31 -5.70
CA LEU A 111 5.81 4.83 -6.91
C LEU A 111 6.74 4.77 -8.11
N LEU A 112 7.58 5.79 -8.34
CA LEU A 112 8.55 5.81 -9.43
C LEU A 112 9.61 4.72 -9.25
N HIS A 113 10.10 4.53 -8.02
CA HIS A 113 11.04 3.45 -7.70
C HIS A 113 10.42 2.06 -7.96
N TYR A 114 9.14 1.87 -7.65
CA TYR A 114 8.42 0.63 -7.96
C TYR A 114 8.44 0.31 -9.46
N PHE A 115 8.34 1.32 -10.30
CA PHE A 115 8.43 1.17 -11.77
C PHE A 115 9.86 1.23 -12.32
N GLY A 116 10.88 1.23 -11.45
CA GLY A 116 12.29 1.21 -11.86
C GLY A 116 12.88 2.57 -12.21
N GLU A 117 12.21 3.66 -11.82
CA GLU A 117 12.68 5.02 -12.02
C GLU A 117 13.29 5.61 -10.75
N GLU A 118 14.34 6.43 -10.91
CA GLU A 118 14.91 7.22 -9.82
C GLU A 118 14.22 8.59 -9.74
N PHE A 119 14.00 9.06 -8.53
CA PHE A 119 13.37 10.36 -8.28
C PHE A 119 14.08 11.11 -7.15
N ASP A 120 14.47 12.36 -7.43
CA ASP A 120 14.98 13.28 -6.41
C ASP A 120 13.80 13.85 -5.62
N GLU A 121 13.60 13.37 -4.39
CA GLU A 121 12.51 13.78 -3.50
C GLU A 121 12.69 15.18 -2.91
N ILE A 122 13.82 15.85 -3.19
CA ILE A 122 14.13 17.21 -2.68
C ILE A 122 13.98 18.24 -3.81
N ASN A 123 14.62 18.02 -4.95
CA ASN A 123 14.71 19.00 -6.03
C ASN A 123 13.99 18.56 -7.32
N GLY A 124 13.48 17.35 -7.37
CA GLY A 124 12.78 16.82 -8.54
C GLY A 124 11.46 17.55 -8.79
N ASP A 125 11.01 17.56 -10.04
CA ASP A 125 9.73 18.16 -10.40
C ASP A 125 8.57 17.47 -9.66
N GLY A 126 7.82 18.25 -8.88
CA GLY A 126 6.75 17.77 -8.01
C GLY A 126 7.22 17.08 -6.72
N ALA A 127 8.42 17.38 -6.22
CA ALA A 127 8.96 16.82 -4.98
C ALA A 127 8.10 17.16 -3.74
N ASP A 128 7.36 18.26 -3.75
CA ASP A 128 6.49 18.72 -2.66
C ASP A 128 5.00 18.42 -2.88
N MET A 129 4.64 17.60 -3.86
CA MET A 129 3.24 17.42 -4.26
C MET A 129 2.47 16.40 -3.40
N ASP A 130 3.15 15.51 -2.68
CA ASP A 130 2.48 14.48 -1.88
C ASP A 130 2.37 14.82 -0.38
N ASP A 131 1.50 14.11 0.33
CA ASP A 131 1.20 14.32 1.75
C ASP A 131 2.42 14.08 2.65
N ASN A 132 3.27 13.10 2.34
CA ASN A 132 4.46 12.77 3.11
C ASN A 132 5.56 13.83 2.92
N SER A 133 5.69 14.37 1.69
CA SER A 133 6.64 15.46 1.40
C SER A 133 6.23 16.77 2.07
N ARG A 134 4.93 17.08 2.07
CA ARG A 134 4.39 18.28 2.74
C ARG A 134 4.41 18.19 4.27
N ASN A 135 4.27 16.98 4.82
CA ASN A 135 4.27 16.74 6.26
C ASN A 135 5.25 15.61 6.61
N PRO A 136 6.57 15.86 6.50
CA PRO A 136 7.57 14.83 6.73
C PRO A 136 7.53 14.32 8.16
N LYS A 137 7.43 13.01 8.31
CA LYS A 137 7.47 12.36 9.62
C LYS A 137 8.90 12.36 10.17
N SER A 138 9.05 12.57 11.46
CA SER A 138 10.34 12.48 12.13
C SER A 138 10.89 11.05 11.99
N LYS A 139 12.10 10.93 11.46
CA LYS A 139 12.82 9.65 11.40
C LYS A 139 13.54 9.43 12.73
N LYS A 140 13.52 8.17 13.22
CA LYS A 140 14.26 7.73 14.40
C LYS A 140 15.29 6.70 13.97
N GLU A 141 16.47 6.75 14.58
CA GLU A 141 17.43 5.66 14.45
C GLU A 141 16.81 4.38 15.05
N ALA A 142 16.77 3.32 14.29
CA ALA A 142 16.17 2.05 14.66
C ALA A 142 17.08 0.85 14.40
N LYS A 143 18.40 1.08 14.25
CA LYS A 143 19.37 0.03 13.93
C LYS A 143 19.30 -1.13 14.93
N ASP A 144 19.32 -0.82 16.22
CA ASP A 144 19.30 -1.85 17.26
C ASP A 144 18.00 -2.67 17.24
N GLN A 145 16.86 -2.02 16.96
CA GLN A 145 15.58 -2.70 16.84
C GLN A 145 15.53 -3.61 15.61
N VAL A 146 16.10 -3.16 14.49
CA VAL A 146 16.18 -3.96 13.25
C VAL A 146 17.13 -5.15 13.47
N GLU A 147 18.29 -4.97 14.09
CA GLU A 147 19.21 -6.06 14.42
C GLU A 147 18.56 -7.09 15.35
N LEU A 148 17.84 -6.63 16.37
CA LEU A 148 17.11 -7.49 17.28
C LEU A 148 16.01 -8.28 16.56
N LEU A 149 15.26 -7.63 15.66
CA LEU A 149 14.23 -8.27 14.84
C LEU A 149 14.83 -9.37 13.96
N LEU A 150 15.89 -9.04 13.21
CA LEU A 150 16.57 -10.00 12.34
C LEU A 150 17.14 -11.19 13.13
N LYS A 151 17.76 -10.93 14.26
CA LYS A 151 18.23 -11.98 15.16
C LYS A 151 17.09 -12.88 15.64
N THR A 152 15.96 -12.30 16.02
CA THR A 152 14.77 -13.07 16.44
C THR A 152 14.27 -13.98 15.33
N ILE A 153 14.21 -13.49 14.09
CA ILE A 153 13.80 -14.28 12.92
C ILE A 153 14.75 -15.46 12.71
N VAL A 154 16.06 -15.25 12.80
CA VAL A 154 17.08 -16.31 12.67
C VAL A 154 16.99 -17.31 13.81
N ASP A 155 16.96 -16.86 15.06
CA ASP A 155 16.92 -17.71 16.26
C ASP A 155 15.65 -18.57 16.31
N THR A 156 14.53 -18.05 15.78
CA THR A 156 13.26 -18.80 15.63
C THR A 156 13.19 -19.62 14.34
N LYS A 157 14.30 -19.78 13.61
CA LYS A 157 14.41 -20.59 12.37
C LYS A 157 13.43 -20.20 11.27
N GLN A 158 13.01 -18.92 11.23
CA GLN A 158 12.09 -18.36 10.23
C GLN A 158 10.71 -19.06 10.16
N ILE A 159 10.27 -19.73 11.24
CA ILE A 159 9.01 -20.49 11.26
C ILE A 159 7.79 -19.63 11.61
N TYR A 160 8.00 -18.42 12.08
CA TYR A 160 6.95 -17.54 12.59
C TYR A 160 6.47 -16.53 11.55
N LYS A 161 5.18 -16.25 11.62
CA LYS A 161 4.59 -15.08 10.98
C LYS A 161 4.91 -13.81 11.79
N SER A 162 4.70 -12.65 11.20
CA SER A 162 4.97 -11.33 11.82
C SER A 162 4.37 -11.20 13.23
N LYS A 163 3.15 -11.70 13.43
CA LYS A 163 2.47 -11.67 14.72
C LYS A 163 3.25 -12.40 15.81
N GLU A 164 3.73 -13.61 15.55
CA GLU A 164 4.47 -14.41 16.51
C GLU A 164 5.85 -13.82 16.80
N ILE A 165 6.49 -13.20 15.81
CA ILE A 165 7.76 -12.45 16.02
C ILE A 165 7.52 -11.27 16.98
N VAL A 166 6.49 -10.47 16.74
CA VAL A 166 6.15 -9.34 17.62
C VAL A 166 5.82 -9.82 19.03
N LEU A 167 5.01 -10.88 19.18
CA LEU A 167 4.68 -11.44 20.49
C LEU A 167 5.93 -11.98 21.20
N THR A 168 6.85 -12.63 20.49
CA THR A 168 8.12 -13.11 21.02
C THR A 168 8.96 -11.96 21.58
N LEU A 169 9.14 -10.89 20.79
CA LEU A 169 9.88 -9.70 21.21
C LEU A 169 9.24 -9.01 22.43
N LEU A 170 7.91 -8.94 22.48
CA LEU A 170 7.17 -8.39 23.62
C LEU A 170 7.10 -9.33 24.82
N GLY A 171 7.62 -10.56 24.73
CA GLY A 171 7.52 -11.57 25.80
C GLY A 171 6.09 -11.98 26.10
N LYS A 172 5.22 -12.01 25.09
CA LYS A 172 3.83 -12.47 25.20
C LYS A 172 3.68 -13.88 24.64
N ILE A 173 3.02 -14.74 25.41
CA ILE A 173 2.85 -16.16 25.07
C ILE A 173 1.54 -16.37 24.32
N ASN A 174 1.58 -17.16 23.24
CA ASN A 174 0.41 -17.78 22.63
C ASN A 174 0.66 -19.29 22.45
N ALA A 175 -0.33 -20.03 21.96
CA ALA A 175 -0.24 -21.47 21.76
C ALA A 175 0.93 -21.88 20.85
N VAL A 176 1.19 -21.08 19.79
CA VAL A 176 2.28 -21.34 18.82
C VAL A 176 3.65 -21.15 19.48
N ILE A 177 3.88 -20.04 20.17
CA ILE A 177 5.15 -19.75 20.88
C ILE A 177 5.43 -20.84 21.92
N LYS A 178 4.41 -21.29 22.62
CA LYS A 178 4.54 -22.34 23.62
C LYS A 178 4.85 -23.71 23.00
N SER A 179 4.23 -24.06 21.86
CA SER A 179 4.48 -25.34 21.17
C SER A 179 5.91 -25.47 20.66
N TYR A 180 6.54 -24.37 20.24
CA TYR A 180 7.95 -24.34 19.81
C TYR A 180 8.92 -24.00 20.93
N LYS A 181 8.45 -23.85 22.18
CA LYS A 181 9.27 -23.53 23.38
C LYS A 181 10.11 -22.26 23.22
N THR A 182 9.61 -21.29 22.43
CA THR A 182 10.32 -20.02 22.20
C THR A 182 10.31 -19.13 23.43
N ASP A 183 9.35 -19.31 24.33
CA ASP A 183 9.27 -18.68 25.65
C ASP A 183 10.49 -18.96 26.56
N THR A 184 11.31 -19.95 26.22
CA THR A 184 12.57 -20.30 26.93
C THR A 184 13.81 -19.75 26.22
N GLN A 185 13.69 -19.12 25.06
CA GLN A 185 14.81 -18.60 24.28
C GLN A 185 15.21 -17.17 24.68
N LYS A 186 16.49 -16.82 24.44
CA LYS A 186 17.04 -15.49 24.79
C LYS A 186 16.32 -14.30 24.12
N VAL A 187 15.72 -14.53 22.96
CA VAL A 187 14.98 -13.49 22.20
C VAL A 187 13.59 -13.21 22.76
N PHE A 188 13.10 -14.06 23.68
CA PHE A 188 11.78 -13.87 24.26
C PHE A 188 11.77 -12.71 25.26
N GLY A 189 10.99 -11.68 24.97
CA GLY A 189 10.91 -10.46 25.76
C GLY A 189 12.08 -9.49 25.59
N ALA A 190 12.95 -9.71 24.61
CA ALA A 190 14.12 -8.87 24.37
C ALA A 190 13.80 -7.49 23.77
N GLY A 191 12.58 -7.27 23.32
CA GLY A 191 12.10 -6.00 22.76
C GLY A 191 11.22 -5.18 23.71
N LYS A 192 11.25 -5.48 25.02
CA LYS A 192 10.51 -4.75 26.07
C LYS A 192 11.14 -3.41 26.40
#